data_acfd1ec0ace1297ecc2012336dee6180
#
_entry.id   acfd1ec0ace1297ecc2012336dee6180
#
_cell.length_a   1.000
_cell.length_b   1.000
_cell.length_c   1.000
_cell.angle_alpha   90.00
_cell.angle_beta   90.00
_cell.angle_gamma   90.00
#
_symmetry.space_group_name_H-M   'P 1'
#
loop_
_entity.id
_entity.type
_entity.pdbx_description
1 polymer ?
#
loop_
_entity_poly.entity_id
_entity_poly.type
_entity_poly.pdbx_seq_one_letter_code
_entity_poly.pdbx_strand_id
1 'polypeptide(L)'
;MFKKSFVQVFVCILMITVFCGSAQSVTIKIATISPEGSSWMEQMRKGANQVAKATDNRVKFKFYPGGVMGNDKAVLRKIRIRQLQGGALMAGSLSGLFSGNQIYSQPMKFRSQEEVDYVRQHMDDYIIKGFDDAGFVCFTLIGGGFAYIMSKSPIASVEDLKDRKIWVPDNDKSTVDSVSSFGVSPIALPLADVRTGLQSGLIDTVGTSPVGAVVLQWHTEIKYITNIPLLYIYAVFAIDKKAFNKISPDDQKIVSDMMTQALQELDRINRQDNIKAIEALKKQGIKFITPSQNQMNEWMATAAKASQEMIDAEDLPKEPADKVTALLEQYRKNQ
;
A
#
# COMPACT_ATOMS: atom_id res chain seq x y z
N MET A 1 -24.08 33.69 63.43
CA MET A 1 -23.38 34.21 62.26
C MET A 1 -22.48 33.17 61.58
N PHE A 2 -22.17 32.05 62.20
CA PHE A 2 -21.22 31.01 61.69
C PHE A 2 -21.80 29.97 60.74
N LYS A 3 -23.13 29.80 60.67
CA LYS A 3 -23.79 28.76 59.82
C LYS A 3 -23.90 29.12 58.33
N LYS A 4 -23.89 30.40 57.95
CA LYS A 4 -24.01 30.82 56.51
C LYS A 4 -22.69 30.73 55.76
N SER A 5 -21.53 30.93 56.43
CA SER A 5 -20.22 30.82 55.79
C SER A 5 -19.82 29.38 55.44
N PHE A 6 -20.28 28.39 56.21
CA PHE A 6 -19.95 26.99 55.97
C PHE A 6 -20.67 26.40 54.71
N VAL A 7 -21.89 26.88 54.45
CA VAL A 7 -22.64 26.48 53.26
C VAL A 7 -22.08 27.08 51.99
N GLN A 8 -21.57 28.31 52.00
CA GLN A 8 -20.95 28.94 50.84
C GLN A 8 -19.63 28.32 50.46
N VAL A 9 -18.81 27.90 51.41
CA VAL A 9 -17.53 27.21 51.15
C VAL A 9 -17.79 25.79 50.57
N PHE A 10 -18.83 25.09 51.01
CA PHE A 10 -19.17 23.77 50.50
C PHE A 10 -19.76 23.81 49.08
N VAL A 11 -20.51 24.87 48.72
CA VAL A 11 -21.00 25.07 47.34
C VAL A 11 -19.87 25.45 46.37
N CYS A 12 -18.88 26.23 46.79
CA CYS A 12 -17.70 26.54 45.98
C CYS A 12 -16.80 25.32 45.73
N ILE A 13 -16.65 24.41 46.70
CA ILE A 13 -15.87 23.18 46.55
C ILE A 13 -16.62 22.19 45.63
N LEU A 14 -17.95 22.16 45.62
CA LEU A 14 -18.77 21.29 44.77
C LEU A 14 -18.79 21.76 43.30
N MET A 15 -18.53 23.04 43.01
CA MET A 15 -18.45 23.54 41.63
C MET A 15 -17.13 23.29 40.93
N ILE A 16 -16.07 22.93 41.66
CA ILE A 16 -14.73 22.66 41.07
C ILE A 16 -14.61 21.23 40.55
N THR A 17 -15.51 20.31 40.95
CA THR A 17 -15.42 18.88 40.57
C THR A 17 -16.17 18.48 39.30
N VAL A 18 -16.77 19.41 38.53
CA VAL A 18 -17.64 19.08 37.38
C VAL A 18 -16.97 19.30 36.01
N PHE A 19 -15.71 19.68 35.93
CA PHE A 19 -14.98 19.80 34.65
C PHE A 19 -13.91 18.73 34.43
N CYS A 20 -14.11 17.51 34.93
CA CYS A 20 -13.42 16.36 34.36
C CYS A 20 -14.24 15.90 33.13
N GLY A 21 -14.17 16.65 32.06
CA GLY A 21 -14.73 16.24 30.77
C GLY A 21 -14.14 14.86 30.47
N SER A 22 -14.99 13.83 30.50
CA SER A 22 -14.64 12.49 30.05
C SER A 22 -14.10 12.62 28.64
N ALA A 23 -12.78 12.62 28.48
CA ALA A 23 -12.18 12.60 27.16
C ALA A 23 -12.69 11.33 26.46
N GLN A 24 -13.66 11.50 25.57
CA GLN A 24 -14.31 10.39 24.88
C GLN A 24 -13.25 9.64 24.08
N SER A 25 -12.99 8.41 24.48
CA SER A 25 -12.00 7.56 23.81
C SER A 25 -12.46 7.28 22.37
N VAL A 26 -11.59 7.59 21.41
CA VAL A 26 -11.81 7.34 19.98
C VAL A 26 -11.11 6.03 19.60
N THR A 27 -11.86 5.08 19.04
CA THR A 27 -11.29 3.83 18.50
C THR A 27 -11.31 3.87 16.97
N ILE A 28 -10.13 3.80 16.35
CA ILE A 28 -9.95 3.73 14.90
C ILE A 28 -9.82 2.26 14.49
N LYS A 29 -10.81 1.75 13.76
CA LYS A 29 -10.84 0.37 13.25
C LYS A 29 -10.19 0.33 11.88
N ILE A 30 -9.10 -0.42 11.74
CA ILE A 30 -8.28 -0.55 10.54
C ILE A 30 -8.33 -2.00 10.05
N ALA A 31 -8.65 -2.19 8.77
CA ALA A 31 -8.54 -3.48 8.11
C ALA A 31 -7.30 -3.54 7.20
N THR A 32 -6.76 -4.74 7.03
CA THR A 32 -5.64 -5.01 6.12
C THR A 32 -5.64 -6.46 5.68
N ILE A 33 -5.08 -6.71 4.50
CA ILE A 33 -4.79 -8.06 4.00
C ILE A 33 -3.53 -8.66 4.62
N SER A 34 -2.67 -7.83 5.25
CA SER A 34 -1.43 -8.29 5.88
C SER A 34 -1.73 -9.31 6.97
N PRO A 35 -1.10 -10.52 6.92
CA PRO A 35 -1.31 -11.55 7.94
C PRO A 35 -0.81 -11.13 9.31
N GLU A 36 -1.43 -11.64 10.36
CA GLU A 36 -0.93 -11.48 11.74
C GLU A 36 0.49 -12.08 11.83
N GLY A 37 1.37 -11.42 12.59
CA GLY A 37 2.79 -11.81 12.73
C GLY A 37 3.68 -11.36 11.57
N SER A 38 3.15 -10.67 10.55
CA SER A 38 3.98 -10.02 9.53
C SER A 38 4.63 -8.74 10.06
N SER A 39 5.77 -8.34 9.48
CA SER A 39 6.44 -7.06 9.78
C SER A 39 5.48 -5.87 9.68
N TRP A 40 4.50 -5.95 8.76
CA TRP A 40 3.44 -4.97 8.59
C TRP A 40 2.58 -4.83 9.85
N MET A 41 2.06 -5.95 10.35
CA MET A 41 1.22 -5.93 11.54
C MET A 41 2.00 -5.55 12.78
N GLU A 42 3.24 -6.01 12.92
CA GLU A 42 4.10 -5.67 14.05
C GLU A 42 4.36 -4.16 14.13
N GLN A 43 4.73 -3.52 13.03
CA GLN A 43 5.01 -2.07 13.02
C GLN A 43 3.73 -1.23 13.19
N MET A 44 2.63 -1.59 12.55
CA MET A 44 1.34 -0.90 12.76
C MET A 44 0.88 -1.00 14.21
N ARG A 45 1.01 -2.17 14.85
CA ARG A 45 0.67 -2.35 16.27
C ARG A 45 1.62 -1.57 17.18
N LYS A 46 2.91 -1.52 16.84
CA LYS A 46 3.89 -0.74 17.59
C LYS A 46 3.51 0.75 17.58
N GLY A 47 3.24 1.33 16.41
CA GLY A 47 2.77 2.72 16.28
C GLY A 47 1.47 2.96 17.06
N ALA A 48 0.49 2.07 16.92
CA ALA A 48 -0.78 2.15 17.63
C ALA A 48 -0.61 2.12 19.16
N ASN A 49 0.29 1.28 19.67
CA ASN A 49 0.58 1.21 21.11
C ASN A 49 1.28 2.49 21.61
N GLN A 50 2.15 3.07 20.80
CA GLN A 50 2.78 4.37 21.10
C GLN A 50 1.72 5.48 21.17
N VAL A 51 0.80 5.54 20.20
CA VAL A 51 -0.33 6.48 20.22
C VAL A 51 -1.18 6.29 21.47
N ALA A 52 -1.59 5.06 21.79
CA ALA A 52 -2.41 4.80 22.97
C ALA A 52 -1.72 5.27 24.27
N LYS A 53 -0.43 5.01 24.39
CA LYS A 53 0.38 5.46 25.54
C LYS A 53 0.50 6.99 25.60
N ALA A 54 0.80 7.64 24.47
CA ALA A 54 1.03 9.10 24.43
C ALA A 54 -0.27 9.90 24.58
N THR A 55 -1.43 9.29 24.26
CA THR A 55 -2.76 9.91 24.42
C THR A 55 -3.49 9.43 25.67
N ASP A 56 -2.85 8.78 26.64
CA ASP A 56 -3.50 8.20 27.83
C ASP A 56 -4.76 7.39 27.47
N ASN A 57 -4.69 6.58 26.40
CA ASN A 57 -5.77 5.78 25.84
C ASN A 57 -6.98 6.57 25.31
N ARG A 58 -6.88 7.88 25.07
CA ARG A 58 -7.92 8.66 24.39
C ARG A 58 -8.06 8.23 22.92
N VAL A 59 -6.94 7.83 22.27
CA VAL A 59 -6.97 7.28 20.91
C VAL A 59 -6.43 5.86 20.91
N LYS A 60 -7.20 4.95 20.30
CA LYS A 60 -6.85 3.52 20.17
C LYS A 60 -7.07 3.04 18.75
N PHE A 61 -6.25 2.10 18.31
CA PHE A 61 -6.43 1.39 17.06
C PHE A 61 -6.91 -0.05 17.32
N LYS A 62 -7.85 -0.49 16.50
CA LYS A 62 -8.28 -1.89 16.45
C LYS A 62 -8.03 -2.43 15.04
N PHE A 63 -7.12 -3.38 14.91
CA PHE A 63 -6.76 -3.98 13.63
C PHE A 63 -7.58 -5.23 13.33
N TYR A 64 -7.87 -5.42 12.04
CA TYR A 64 -8.50 -6.61 11.45
C TYR A 64 -7.57 -7.13 10.35
N PRO A 65 -6.58 -7.98 10.69
CA PRO A 65 -5.55 -8.49 9.77
C PRO A 65 -6.07 -9.62 8.88
N GLY A 66 -5.23 -10.04 7.90
CA GLY A 66 -5.43 -11.25 7.11
C GLY A 66 -6.67 -11.24 6.21
N GLY A 67 -7.19 -10.06 5.85
CA GLY A 67 -8.33 -9.96 4.94
C GLY A 67 -9.69 -10.37 5.55
N VAL A 68 -9.80 -10.53 6.87
CA VAL A 68 -11.06 -10.93 7.55
C VAL A 68 -12.21 -9.95 7.31
N MET A 69 -11.92 -8.72 6.86
CA MET A 69 -12.91 -7.72 6.46
C MET A 69 -13.17 -7.70 4.95
N GLY A 70 -12.63 -8.66 4.20
CA GLY A 70 -12.70 -8.76 2.75
C GLY A 70 -11.52 -8.08 2.06
N ASN A 71 -11.57 -8.02 0.72
CA ASN A 71 -10.60 -7.31 -0.11
C ASN A 71 -10.69 -5.78 0.05
N ASP A 72 -9.76 -5.03 -0.53
CA ASP A 72 -9.69 -3.58 -0.41
C ASP A 72 -10.98 -2.86 -0.84
N LYS A 73 -11.66 -3.35 -1.88
CA LYS A 73 -12.97 -2.84 -2.32
C LYS A 73 -14.05 -3.00 -1.24
N ALA A 74 -14.08 -4.15 -0.58
CA ALA A 74 -14.98 -4.38 0.54
C ALA A 74 -14.64 -3.51 1.75
N VAL A 75 -13.35 -3.31 2.03
CA VAL A 75 -12.87 -2.41 3.09
C VAL A 75 -13.29 -0.98 2.81
N LEU A 76 -13.07 -0.45 1.59
CA LEU A 76 -13.49 0.90 1.20
C LEU A 76 -15.00 1.10 1.35
N ARG A 77 -15.81 0.10 0.97
CA ARG A 77 -17.25 0.13 1.18
C ARG A 77 -17.61 0.21 2.68
N LYS A 78 -16.93 -0.58 3.53
CA LYS A 78 -17.13 -0.58 4.99
C LYS A 78 -16.68 0.73 5.64
N ILE A 79 -15.66 1.40 5.11
CA ILE A 79 -15.26 2.75 5.54
C ILE A 79 -16.38 3.75 5.19
N ARG A 80 -16.90 3.70 3.95
CA ARG A 80 -17.97 4.59 3.49
C ARG A 80 -19.24 4.50 4.36
N ILE A 81 -19.59 3.29 4.82
CA ILE A 81 -20.73 3.09 5.73
C ILE A 81 -20.34 3.17 7.22
N ARG A 82 -19.12 3.63 7.55
CA ARG A 82 -18.60 3.86 8.91
C ARG A 82 -18.48 2.62 9.78
N GLN A 83 -18.49 1.43 9.21
CA GLN A 83 -18.21 0.17 9.91
C GLN A 83 -16.72 0.05 10.26
N LEU A 84 -15.85 0.55 9.39
CA LEU A 84 -14.41 0.76 9.59
C LEU A 84 -14.11 2.26 9.54
N GLN A 85 -12.95 2.66 10.10
CA GLN A 85 -12.46 4.02 10.03
C GLN A 85 -11.27 4.17 9.08
N GLY A 86 -10.67 3.07 8.64
CA GLY A 86 -9.56 3.09 7.71
C GLY A 86 -9.07 1.70 7.31
N GLY A 87 -7.99 1.67 6.56
CA GLY A 87 -7.32 0.45 6.12
C GLY A 87 -5.87 0.68 5.75
N ALA A 88 -5.06 -0.40 5.78
CA ALA A 88 -3.79 -0.45 5.07
C ALA A 88 -4.05 -1.17 3.75
N LEU A 89 -4.11 -0.38 2.66
CA LEU A 89 -4.67 -0.75 1.36
C LEU A 89 -3.60 -0.63 0.27
N MET A 90 -3.66 -1.50 -0.73
CA MET A 90 -2.80 -1.37 -1.91
C MET A 90 -3.16 -0.10 -2.69
N ALA A 91 -2.14 0.61 -3.18
CA ALA A 91 -2.35 1.87 -3.90
C ALA A 91 -3.26 1.71 -5.12
N GLY A 92 -3.10 0.65 -5.92
CA GLY A 92 -3.93 0.36 -7.08
C GLY A 92 -5.42 0.30 -6.76
N SER A 93 -5.79 -0.25 -5.59
CA SER A 93 -7.18 -0.32 -5.12
C SER A 93 -7.81 1.04 -4.82
N LEU A 94 -6.99 2.09 -4.72
CA LEU A 94 -7.41 3.46 -4.41
C LEU A 94 -7.48 4.37 -5.65
N SER A 95 -7.16 3.86 -6.85
CA SER A 95 -7.13 4.64 -8.10
C SER A 95 -8.47 5.31 -8.41
N GLY A 96 -9.59 4.66 -8.08
CA GLY A 96 -10.93 5.23 -8.21
C GLY A 96 -11.26 6.38 -7.25
N LEU A 97 -10.41 6.63 -6.25
CA LEU A 97 -10.50 7.80 -5.35
C LEU A 97 -9.60 8.94 -5.84
N PHE A 98 -8.41 8.58 -6.31
CA PHE A 98 -7.40 9.51 -6.81
C PHE A 98 -6.48 8.79 -7.79
N SER A 99 -6.68 9.00 -9.09
CA SER A 99 -5.91 8.33 -10.15
C SER A 99 -4.43 8.74 -10.18
N GLY A 100 -4.09 9.92 -9.65
CA GLY A 100 -2.71 10.39 -9.51
C GLY A 100 -1.81 9.46 -8.66
N ASN A 101 -2.40 8.55 -7.89
CA ASN A 101 -1.63 7.55 -7.15
C ASN A 101 -0.94 6.51 -8.05
N GLN A 102 -1.31 6.41 -9.33
CA GLN A 102 -0.73 5.45 -10.28
C GLN A 102 0.65 5.87 -10.82
N ILE A 103 1.14 7.06 -10.49
CA ILE A 103 2.43 7.57 -11.01
C ILE A 103 3.63 6.65 -10.70
N TYR A 104 3.58 5.87 -9.62
CA TYR A 104 4.63 4.90 -9.26
C TYR A 104 4.41 3.51 -9.86
N SER A 105 3.18 3.20 -10.29
CA SER A 105 2.79 1.88 -10.80
C SER A 105 2.90 1.77 -12.33
N GLN A 106 3.57 2.73 -12.99
CA GLN A 106 3.82 2.66 -14.43
C GLN A 106 4.76 1.48 -14.74
N PRO A 107 4.42 0.61 -15.72
CA PRO A 107 5.27 -0.53 -16.07
C PRO A 107 6.69 -0.11 -16.46
N MET A 108 7.68 -0.76 -15.86
CA MET A 108 9.11 -0.60 -16.12
C MET A 108 9.64 0.86 -16.08
N LYS A 109 8.91 1.75 -15.40
CA LYS A 109 9.27 3.17 -15.30
C LYS A 109 10.54 3.37 -14.47
N PHE A 110 10.68 2.61 -13.39
CA PHE A 110 11.80 2.64 -12.47
C PHE A 110 12.72 1.45 -12.70
N ARG A 111 14.03 1.67 -12.67
CA ARG A 111 15.07 0.65 -12.86
C ARG A 111 15.68 0.18 -11.55
N SER A 112 15.61 1.01 -10.51
CA SER A 112 16.21 0.73 -9.21
C SER A 112 15.45 1.40 -8.07
N GLN A 113 15.77 1.00 -6.83
CA GLN A 113 15.20 1.59 -5.64
C GLN A 113 15.63 3.06 -5.45
N GLU A 114 16.83 3.38 -5.87
CA GLU A 114 17.39 4.76 -5.79
C GLU A 114 16.61 5.71 -6.70
N GLU A 115 16.21 5.26 -7.89
CA GLU A 115 15.30 6.03 -8.77
C GLU A 115 13.94 6.28 -8.11
N VAL A 116 13.38 5.26 -7.48
CA VAL A 116 12.13 5.39 -6.73
C VAL A 116 12.28 6.39 -5.59
N ASP A 117 13.35 6.27 -4.80
CA ASP A 117 13.60 7.14 -3.66
C ASP A 117 13.74 8.60 -4.08
N TYR A 118 14.48 8.84 -5.17
CA TYR A 118 14.62 10.18 -5.71
C TYR A 118 13.28 10.79 -6.14
N VAL A 119 12.45 10.02 -6.85
CA VAL A 119 11.14 10.52 -7.29
C VAL A 119 10.18 10.68 -6.10
N ARG A 120 10.19 9.77 -5.14
CA ARG A 120 9.36 9.85 -3.92
C ARG A 120 9.63 11.11 -3.11
N GLN A 121 10.89 11.56 -3.00
CA GLN A 121 11.24 12.81 -2.32
C GLN A 121 10.55 14.04 -2.92
N HIS A 122 10.14 13.99 -4.19
CA HIS A 122 9.52 15.10 -4.91
C HIS A 122 8.01 14.92 -5.15
N MET A 123 7.49 13.69 -5.00
CA MET A 123 6.14 13.37 -5.44
C MET A 123 5.27 12.72 -4.34
N ASP A 124 5.81 12.26 -3.21
CA ASP A 124 5.00 11.66 -2.13
C ASP A 124 3.96 12.66 -1.59
N ASP A 125 4.34 13.93 -1.42
CA ASP A 125 3.42 14.99 -0.97
C ASP A 125 2.25 15.20 -1.93
N TYR A 126 2.48 15.07 -3.25
CA TYR A 126 1.41 15.14 -4.24
C TYR A 126 0.39 14.02 -4.04
N ILE A 127 0.84 12.79 -3.78
CA ILE A 127 -0.04 11.65 -3.54
C ILE A 127 -0.78 11.80 -2.21
N ILE A 128 -0.08 12.15 -1.14
CA ILE A 128 -0.66 12.34 0.20
C ILE A 128 -1.74 13.42 0.14
N LYS A 129 -1.45 14.56 -0.53
CA LYS A 129 -2.44 15.63 -0.73
C LYS A 129 -3.64 15.16 -1.55
N GLY A 130 -3.43 14.39 -2.62
CA GLY A 130 -4.53 13.87 -3.43
C GLY A 130 -5.47 12.96 -2.63
N PHE A 131 -4.96 12.15 -1.72
CA PHE A 131 -5.78 11.37 -0.80
C PHE A 131 -6.48 12.24 0.25
N ASP A 132 -5.82 13.30 0.74
CA ASP A 132 -6.44 14.25 1.66
C ASP A 132 -7.62 14.99 1.01
N ASP A 133 -7.46 15.41 -0.24
CA ASP A 133 -8.53 16.02 -1.04
C ASP A 133 -9.68 15.01 -1.34
N ALA A 134 -9.36 13.72 -1.47
CA ALA A 134 -10.32 12.62 -1.60
C ALA A 134 -10.99 12.21 -0.26
N GLY A 135 -10.65 12.86 0.84
CA GLY A 135 -11.27 12.64 2.15
C GLY A 135 -10.60 11.58 3.02
N PHE A 136 -9.33 11.28 2.79
CA PHE A 136 -8.53 10.36 3.59
C PHE A 136 -7.28 11.01 4.14
N VAL A 137 -7.00 10.77 5.42
CA VAL A 137 -5.73 11.14 6.05
C VAL A 137 -4.74 10.00 5.86
N CYS A 138 -3.59 10.31 5.23
CA CYS A 138 -2.47 9.41 5.02
C CYS A 138 -1.21 10.03 5.62
N PHE A 139 -0.44 9.24 6.36
CA PHE A 139 0.74 9.77 7.06
C PHE A 139 2.01 9.68 6.23
N THR A 140 2.15 8.62 5.45
CA THR A 140 3.24 8.35 4.52
C THR A 140 2.85 7.23 3.57
N LEU A 141 3.59 7.06 2.49
CA LEU A 141 3.46 5.91 1.59
C LEU A 141 4.38 4.79 2.06
N ILE A 142 3.93 3.54 1.95
CA ILE A 142 4.66 2.36 2.42
C ILE A 142 5.07 1.54 1.20
N GLY A 143 6.35 1.54 0.83
CA GLY A 143 6.85 0.78 -0.29
C GLY A 143 6.76 -0.73 -0.07
N GLY A 144 6.17 -1.44 -1.02
CA GLY A 144 6.16 -2.89 -1.08
C GLY A 144 7.33 -3.48 -1.89
N GLY A 145 8.09 -2.60 -2.57
CA GLY A 145 9.19 -2.98 -3.46
C GLY A 145 8.73 -3.19 -4.91
N PHE A 146 9.63 -3.70 -5.73
CA PHE A 146 9.30 -4.03 -7.12
C PHE A 146 8.52 -5.34 -7.23
N ALA A 147 7.49 -5.33 -8.06
CA ALA A 147 6.86 -6.55 -8.52
C ALA A 147 7.69 -7.17 -9.65
N TYR A 148 7.78 -8.48 -9.61
CA TYR A 148 8.40 -9.32 -10.63
C TYR A 148 7.35 -10.29 -11.19
N ILE A 149 7.46 -10.67 -12.45
CA ILE A 149 6.68 -11.76 -13.01
C ILE A 149 7.20 -13.07 -12.42
N MET A 150 6.31 -13.80 -11.77
CA MET A 150 6.59 -15.10 -11.16
C MET A 150 5.66 -16.14 -11.75
N SER A 151 6.20 -17.29 -12.18
CA SER A 151 5.44 -18.22 -13.03
C SER A 151 5.83 -19.68 -12.81
N LYS A 152 4.94 -20.58 -13.27
CA LYS A 152 5.22 -22.04 -13.31
C LYS A 152 6.12 -22.45 -14.47
N SER A 153 6.19 -21.63 -15.52
CA SER A 153 7.01 -21.86 -16.72
C SER A 153 7.89 -20.64 -17.01
N PRO A 154 9.05 -20.81 -17.66
CA PRO A 154 9.95 -19.69 -17.91
C PRO A 154 9.28 -18.62 -18.81
N ILE A 155 9.52 -17.35 -18.49
CA ILE A 155 9.08 -16.19 -19.25
C ILE A 155 10.32 -15.30 -19.45
N ALA A 156 10.76 -15.11 -20.70
CA ALA A 156 11.88 -14.25 -21.06
C ALA A 156 11.46 -13.10 -21.97
N SER A 157 10.44 -13.31 -22.82
CA SER A 157 9.95 -12.34 -23.79
C SER A 157 8.50 -11.95 -23.51
N VAL A 158 8.03 -10.87 -24.14
CA VAL A 158 6.61 -10.48 -24.13
C VAL A 158 5.75 -11.56 -24.80
N GLU A 159 6.27 -12.22 -25.83
CA GLU A 159 5.56 -13.32 -26.52
C GLU A 159 5.26 -14.48 -25.58
N ASP A 160 6.16 -14.80 -24.64
CA ASP A 160 5.95 -15.87 -23.65
C ASP A 160 4.73 -15.62 -22.74
N LEU A 161 4.24 -14.38 -22.65
CA LEU A 161 3.05 -14.05 -21.84
C LEU A 161 1.75 -14.51 -22.50
N LYS A 162 1.67 -14.61 -23.81
CA LYS A 162 0.43 -14.84 -24.56
C LYS A 162 -0.28 -16.13 -24.16
N ASP A 163 0.49 -17.16 -23.79
CA ASP A 163 -0.04 -18.45 -23.38
C ASP A 163 -0.17 -18.60 -21.87
N ARG A 164 -0.03 -17.50 -21.11
CA ARG A 164 -0.05 -17.53 -19.64
C ARG A 164 -1.42 -17.15 -19.09
N LYS A 165 -1.75 -17.78 -17.98
CA LYS A 165 -2.91 -17.47 -17.15
C LYS A 165 -2.47 -16.49 -16.07
N ILE A 166 -2.48 -15.20 -16.44
CA ILE A 166 -1.89 -14.14 -15.62
C ILE A 166 -2.94 -13.63 -14.62
N TRP A 167 -2.62 -13.65 -13.36
CA TRP A 167 -3.43 -13.04 -12.31
C TRP A 167 -3.29 -11.52 -12.27
N VAL A 168 -4.42 -10.85 -12.03
CA VAL A 168 -4.48 -9.45 -11.62
C VAL A 168 -5.47 -9.29 -10.45
N PRO A 169 -5.32 -8.27 -9.59
CA PRO A 169 -6.30 -7.97 -8.56
C PRO A 169 -7.69 -7.66 -9.14
N ASP A 170 -8.74 -8.21 -8.54
CA ASP A 170 -10.14 -8.06 -8.99
C ASP A 170 -10.72 -6.65 -8.82
N ASN A 171 -10.02 -5.78 -8.13
CA ASN A 171 -10.44 -4.43 -7.77
C ASN A 171 -9.51 -3.33 -8.30
N ASP A 172 -8.58 -3.67 -9.18
CA ASP A 172 -7.60 -2.75 -9.77
C ASP A 172 -7.73 -2.74 -11.31
N LYS A 173 -8.66 -1.92 -11.81
CA LYS A 173 -8.90 -1.77 -13.25
C LYS A 173 -7.65 -1.33 -14.00
N SER A 174 -6.86 -0.43 -13.41
CA SER A 174 -5.63 0.08 -14.04
C SER A 174 -4.61 -1.04 -14.26
N THR A 175 -4.45 -1.96 -13.29
CA THR A 175 -3.60 -3.15 -13.47
C THR A 175 -4.17 -4.10 -14.52
N VAL A 176 -5.51 -4.31 -14.57
CA VAL A 176 -6.16 -5.12 -15.63
C VAL A 176 -5.84 -4.56 -16.99
N ASP A 177 -6.06 -3.26 -17.19
CA ASP A 177 -5.86 -2.59 -18.48
C ASP A 177 -4.36 -2.58 -18.86
N SER A 178 -3.47 -2.29 -17.90
CA SER A 178 -2.01 -2.31 -18.11
C SER A 178 -1.52 -3.70 -18.53
N VAL A 179 -1.99 -4.78 -17.90
CA VAL A 179 -1.62 -6.16 -18.30
C VAL A 179 -2.21 -6.52 -19.65
N SER A 180 -3.45 -6.08 -19.95
CA SER A 180 -4.07 -6.30 -21.26
C SER A 180 -3.31 -5.66 -22.42
N SER A 181 -2.63 -4.51 -22.17
CA SER A 181 -1.77 -3.83 -23.14
C SER A 181 -0.57 -4.68 -23.61
N PHE A 182 -0.19 -5.71 -22.83
CA PHE A 182 0.81 -6.70 -23.23
C PHE A 182 0.24 -7.80 -24.15
N GLY A 183 -1.01 -7.66 -24.61
CA GLY A 183 -1.64 -8.60 -25.54
C GLY A 183 -2.15 -9.89 -24.89
N VAL A 184 -2.41 -9.86 -23.60
CA VAL A 184 -2.90 -10.99 -22.81
C VAL A 184 -4.26 -10.70 -22.20
N SER A 185 -5.02 -11.74 -21.88
CA SER A 185 -6.28 -11.63 -21.15
C SER A 185 -6.07 -12.03 -19.69
N PRO A 186 -5.95 -11.07 -18.76
CA PRO A 186 -5.68 -11.40 -17.37
C PRO A 186 -6.90 -12.01 -16.68
N ILE A 187 -6.64 -12.80 -15.64
CA ILE A 187 -7.65 -13.42 -14.78
C ILE A 187 -7.71 -12.65 -13.47
N ALA A 188 -8.83 -11.97 -13.26
CA ALA A 188 -9.06 -11.17 -12.05
C ALA A 188 -9.53 -12.07 -10.90
N LEU A 189 -8.76 -12.14 -9.82
CA LEU A 189 -9.11 -12.87 -8.59
C LEU A 189 -8.83 -12.00 -7.35
N PRO A 190 -9.62 -12.19 -6.28
CA PRO A 190 -9.26 -11.67 -4.96
C PRO A 190 -7.90 -12.18 -4.51
N LEU A 191 -7.14 -11.36 -3.81
CA LEU A 191 -5.79 -11.74 -3.33
C LEU A 191 -5.80 -13.04 -2.50
N ALA A 192 -6.84 -13.25 -1.70
CA ALA A 192 -7.00 -14.44 -0.88
C ALA A 192 -7.12 -15.75 -1.69
N ASP A 193 -7.59 -15.67 -2.94
CA ASP A 193 -7.84 -16.83 -3.79
C ASP A 193 -6.65 -17.19 -4.70
N VAL A 194 -5.63 -16.33 -4.76
CA VAL A 194 -4.49 -16.46 -5.67
C VAL A 194 -3.74 -17.77 -5.44
N ARG A 195 -3.44 -18.12 -4.19
CA ARG A 195 -2.73 -19.38 -3.89
C ARG A 195 -3.52 -20.59 -4.38
N THR A 196 -4.80 -20.65 -4.11
CA THR A 196 -5.70 -21.71 -4.59
C THR A 196 -5.78 -21.72 -6.12
N GLY A 197 -5.84 -20.54 -6.75
CA GLY A 197 -5.79 -20.39 -8.20
C GLY A 197 -4.50 -20.93 -8.81
N LEU A 198 -3.36 -20.67 -8.17
CA LEU A 198 -2.07 -21.25 -8.56
C LEU A 198 -2.09 -22.78 -8.39
N GLN A 199 -2.56 -23.29 -7.25
CA GLN A 199 -2.61 -24.73 -6.97
C GLN A 199 -3.47 -25.49 -7.99
N SER A 200 -4.65 -24.98 -8.29
CA SER A 200 -5.58 -25.60 -9.24
C SER A 200 -5.19 -25.42 -10.72
N GLY A 201 -4.22 -24.52 -11.02
CA GLY A 201 -3.87 -24.18 -12.39
C GLY A 201 -4.90 -23.28 -13.09
N LEU A 202 -5.80 -22.64 -12.32
CA LEU A 202 -6.66 -21.56 -12.82
C LEU A 202 -5.81 -20.38 -13.30
N ILE A 203 -4.74 -20.07 -12.56
CA ILE A 203 -3.66 -19.13 -12.92
C ILE A 203 -2.32 -19.86 -12.83
N ASP A 204 -1.32 -19.39 -13.58
CA ASP A 204 0.04 -19.94 -13.58
C ASP A 204 1.12 -18.86 -13.47
N THR A 205 0.71 -17.60 -13.51
CA THR A 205 1.59 -16.43 -13.51
C THR A 205 1.01 -15.34 -12.64
N VAL A 206 1.85 -14.73 -11.82
CA VAL A 206 1.49 -13.64 -10.90
C VAL A 206 2.55 -12.53 -10.95
N GLY A 207 2.15 -11.28 -10.71
CA GLY A 207 3.02 -10.15 -10.47
C GLY A 207 3.01 -9.80 -8.98
N THR A 208 4.16 -9.91 -8.29
CA THR A 208 4.26 -9.54 -6.87
C THR A 208 5.71 -9.26 -6.47
N SER A 209 5.90 -8.65 -5.30
CA SER A 209 7.24 -8.49 -4.73
C SER A 209 7.77 -9.80 -4.15
N PRO A 210 9.10 -9.96 -4.04
CA PRO A 210 9.70 -11.15 -3.45
C PRO A 210 9.17 -11.45 -2.04
N VAL A 211 9.06 -10.44 -1.18
CA VAL A 211 8.51 -10.60 0.17
C VAL A 211 7.03 -10.99 0.12
N GLY A 212 6.26 -10.41 -0.81
CA GLY A 212 4.85 -10.77 -1.01
C GLY A 212 4.68 -12.24 -1.37
N ALA A 213 5.50 -12.75 -2.31
CA ALA A 213 5.49 -14.17 -2.68
C ALA A 213 5.78 -15.10 -1.50
N VAL A 214 6.69 -14.71 -0.59
CA VAL A 214 7.02 -15.51 0.61
C VAL A 214 5.91 -15.44 1.65
N VAL A 215 5.46 -14.24 2.01
CA VAL A 215 4.44 -14.02 3.06
C VAL A 215 3.09 -14.63 2.69
N LEU A 216 2.70 -14.54 1.41
CA LEU A 216 1.46 -15.14 0.89
C LEU A 216 1.62 -16.61 0.48
N GLN A 217 2.83 -17.17 0.66
CA GLN A 217 3.17 -18.57 0.31
C GLN A 217 2.97 -18.93 -1.17
N TRP A 218 2.98 -17.95 -2.08
CA TRP A 218 2.86 -18.18 -3.52
C TRP A 218 4.11 -18.82 -4.12
N HIS A 219 5.27 -18.59 -3.47
CA HIS A 219 6.56 -19.18 -3.86
C HIS A 219 6.55 -20.71 -3.88
N THR A 220 5.61 -21.37 -3.18
CA THR A 220 5.48 -22.84 -3.21
C THR A 220 4.91 -23.37 -4.52
N GLU A 221 4.26 -22.51 -5.29
CA GLU A 221 3.53 -22.86 -6.52
C GLU A 221 4.23 -22.39 -7.80
N ILE A 222 5.26 -21.52 -7.69
CA ILE A 222 6.03 -20.97 -8.81
C ILE A 222 7.40 -21.61 -8.91
N LYS A 223 8.01 -21.56 -10.09
CA LYS A 223 9.34 -22.10 -10.37
C LYS A 223 10.31 -21.09 -10.97
N TYR A 224 9.79 -20.01 -11.52
CA TYR A 224 10.56 -19.02 -12.29
C TYR A 224 10.19 -17.61 -11.87
N ILE A 225 11.17 -16.71 -11.91
CA ILE A 225 11.02 -15.28 -11.76
C ILE A 225 11.70 -14.62 -12.94
N THR A 226 10.98 -13.79 -13.69
CA THR A 226 11.59 -12.95 -14.72
C THR A 226 12.32 -11.81 -14.02
N ASN A 227 13.62 -11.69 -14.24
CA ASN A 227 14.49 -10.74 -13.55
C ASN A 227 14.37 -9.32 -14.17
N ILE A 228 13.16 -8.79 -14.15
CA ILE A 228 12.81 -7.43 -14.59
C ILE A 228 11.97 -6.80 -13.48
N PRO A 229 12.36 -5.65 -12.91
CA PRO A 229 11.48 -4.87 -12.06
C PRO A 229 10.31 -4.33 -12.90
N LEU A 230 9.13 -4.98 -12.79
CA LEU A 230 8.00 -4.70 -13.66
C LEU A 230 7.32 -3.39 -13.30
N LEU A 231 7.00 -3.20 -12.02
CA LEU A 231 6.40 -1.98 -11.48
C LEU A 231 6.74 -1.84 -9.99
N TYR A 232 6.72 -0.61 -9.50
CA TYR A 232 6.87 -0.37 -8.07
C TYR A 232 5.50 -0.43 -7.39
N ILE A 233 5.39 -1.29 -6.40
CA ILE A 233 4.16 -1.43 -5.60
C ILE A 233 4.32 -0.74 -4.26
N TYR A 234 3.23 -0.14 -3.79
CA TYR A 234 3.18 0.48 -2.48
C TYR A 234 1.76 0.41 -1.91
N ALA A 235 1.66 0.63 -0.62
CA ALA A 235 0.39 0.69 0.08
C ALA A 235 0.24 2.01 0.83
N VAL A 236 -0.98 2.30 1.22
CA VAL A 236 -1.36 3.51 1.94
C VAL A 236 -2.08 3.11 3.22
N PHE A 237 -1.63 3.65 4.35
CA PHE A 237 -2.38 3.59 5.60
C PHE A 237 -3.34 4.78 5.61
N ALA A 238 -4.58 4.55 5.22
CA ALA A 238 -5.58 5.58 5.00
C ALA A 238 -6.66 5.55 6.09
N ILE A 239 -6.95 6.71 6.71
CA ILE A 239 -8.03 6.89 7.68
C ILE A 239 -9.05 7.86 7.09
N ASP A 240 -10.34 7.54 7.18
CA ASP A 240 -11.43 8.46 6.81
C ASP A 240 -11.27 9.78 7.57
N LYS A 241 -11.19 10.89 6.83
CA LYS A 241 -10.92 12.23 7.38
C LYS A 241 -11.97 12.67 8.40
N LYS A 242 -13.25 12.27 8.20
CA LYS A 242 -14.32 12.56 9.16
C LYS A 242 -14.15 11.78 10.47
N ALA A 243 -13.58 10.57 10.40
CA ALA A 243 -13.27 9.80 11.58
C ALA A 243 -12.04 10.36 12.31
N PHE A 244 -11.00 10.75 11.57
CA PHE A 244 -9.80 11.37 12.11
C PHE A 244 -10.09 12.70 12.80
N ASN A 245 -10.96 13.53 12.22
CA ASN A 245 -11.35 14.83 12.77
C ASN A 245 -12.19 14.75 14.07
N LYS A 246 -12.56 13.53 14.53
CA LYS A 246 -13.15 13.34 15.87
C LYS A 246 -12.11 13.28 16.99
N ILE A 247 -10.86 13.13 16.63
CA ILE A 247 -9.71 13.18 17.54
C ILE A 247 -9.41 14.66 17.82
N SER A 248 -9.03 15.00 19.06
CA SER A 248 -8.63 16.37 19.38
C SER A 248 -7.41 16.81 18.54
N PRO A 249 -7.24 18.11 18.21
CA PRO A 249 -6.11 18.57 17.41
C PRO A 249 -4.75 18.16 17.98
N ASP A 250 -4.59 18.21 19.30
CA ASP A 250 -3.35 17.80 19.97
C ASP A 250 -3.10 16.29 19.80
N ASP A 251 -4.14 15.46 19.97
CA ASP A 251 -4.04 14.03 19.75
C ASP A 251 -3.87 13.67 18.28
N GLN A 252 -4.45 14.43 17.32
CA GLN A 252 -4.20 14.26 15.89
C GLN A 252 -2.71 14.41 15.56
N LYS A 253 -2.03 15.40 16.16
CA LYS A 253 -0.60 15.58 15.99
C LYS A 253 0.18 14.38 16.51
N ILE A 254 -0.15 13.88 17.72
CA ILE A 254 0.48 12.69 18.30
C ILE A 254 0.27 11.47 17.39
N VAL A 255 -0.95 11.24 16.91
CA VAL A 255 -1.26 10.14 15.98
C VAL A 255 -0.43 10.26 14.71
N SER A 256 -0.38 11.46 14.11
CA SER A 256 0.38 11.69 12.88
C SER A 256 1.87 11.42 13.09
N ASP A 257 2.48 11.96 14.14
CA ASP A 257 3.91 11.81 14.42
C ASP A 257 4.28 10.32 14.67
N MET A 258 3.53 9.63 15.55
CA MET A 258 3.81 8.24 15.92
C MET A 258 3.55 7.26 14.79
N MET A 259 2.45 7.43 14.05
CA MET A 259 2.13 6.56 12.92
C MET A 259 3.09 6.80 11.76
N THR A 260 3.45 8.05 11.45
CA THR A 260 4.47 8.33 10.43
C THR A 260 5.78 7.61 10.73
N GLN A 261 6.29 7.71 11.96
CA GLN A 261 7.52 7.02 12.36
C GLN A 261 7.42 5.50 12.21
N ALA A 262 6.32 4.90 12.66
CA ALA A 262 6.12 3.46 12.57
C ALA A 262 6.03 2.98 11.11
N LEU A 263 5.35 3.74 10.24
CA LEU A 263 5.17 3.40 8.84
C LEU A 263 6.42 3.67 7.99
N GLN A 264 7.23 4.68 8.32
CA GLN A 264 8.54 4.89 7.72
C GLN A 264 9.53 3.76 8.09
N GLU A 265 9.48 3.31 9.34
CA GLU A 265 10.28 2.14 9.74
C GLU A 265 9.82 0.87 9.03
N LEU A 266 8.51 0.70 8.81
CA LEU A 266 7.98 -0.38 7.99
C LEU A 266 8.51 -0.32 6.55
N ASP A 267 8.52 0.86 5.91
CA ASP A 267 9.09 1.06 4.58
C ASP A 267 10.56 0.59 4.52
N ARG A 268 11.35 0.97 5.53
CA ARG A 268 12.75 0.56 5.65
C ARG A 268 12.91 -0.97 5.83
N ILE A 269 12.06 -1.58 6.66
CA ILE A 269 12.07 -3.03 6.89
C ILE A 269 11.70 -3.77 5.61
N ASN A 270 10.67 -3.34 4.88
CA ASN A 270 10.23 -3.95 3.63
C ASN A 270 11.35 -4.02 2.59
N ARG A 271 12.21 -3.00 2.49
CA ARG A 271 13.36 -3.01 1.58
C ARG A 271 14.33 -4.15 1.91
N GLN A 272 14.66 -4.30 3.18
CA GLN A 272 15.54 -5.38 3.64
C GLN A 272 14.91 -6.75 3.49
N ASP A 273 13.62 -6.86 3.78
CA ASP A 273 12.87 -8.11 3.66
C ASP A 273 12.76 -8.55 2.19
N ASN A 274 12.62 -7.62 1.23
CA ASN A 274 12.67 -7.95 -0.20
C ASN A 274 14.03 -8.52 -0.63
N ILE A 275 15.14 -7.95 -0.15
CA ILE A 275 16.49 -8.47 -0.44
C ILE A 275 16.65 -9.90 0.10
N LYS A 276 16.27 -10.11 1.38
CA LYS A 276 16.32 -11.43 2.01
C LYS A 276 15.40 -12.43 1.32
N ALA A 277 14.22 -11.99 0.88
CA ALA A 277 13.27 -12.84 0.16
C ALA A 277 13.85 -13.33 -1.17
N ILE A 278 14.53 -12.47 -1.95
CA ILE A 278 15.22 -12.89 -3.20
C ILE A 278 16.22 -14.02 -2.90
N GLU A 279 17.04 -13.87 -1.87
CA GLU A 279 18.00 -14.89 -1.48
C GLU A 279 17.33 -16.21 -1.04
N ALA A 280 16.24 -16.09 -0.27
CA ALA A 280 15.48 -17.25 0.17
C ALA A 280 14.84 -17.99 -1.02
N LEU A 281 14.25 -17.26 -1.97
CA LEU A 281 13.66 -17.82 -3.18
C LEU A 281 14.70 -18.55 -4.04
N LYS A 282 15.90 -17.98 -4.21
CA LYS A 282 17.03 -18.64 -4.89
C LYS A 282 17.45 -19.95 -4.18
N LYS A 283 17.56 -19.92 -2.84
CA LYS A 283 17.91 -21.10 -2.03
C LYS A 283 16.86 -22.22 -2.12
N GLN A 284 15.60 -21.86 -2.35
CA GLN A 284 14.50 -22.81 -2.57
C GLN A 284 14.45 -23.37 -4.01
N GLY A 285 15.40 -22.99 -4.86
CA GLY A 285 15.52 -23.51 -6.22
C GLY A 285 14.68 -22.79 -7.26
N ILE A 286 14.10 -21.63 -6.95
CA ILE A 286 13.41 -20.79 -7.92
C ILE A 286 14.45 -20.20 -8.88
N LYS A 287 14.20 -20.35 -10.18
CA LYS A 287 15.11 -19.94 -11.25
C LYS A 287 14.81 -18.51 -11.68
N PHE A 288 15.84 -17.67 -11.71
CA PHE A 288 15.73 -16.31 -12.21
C PHE A 288 16.08 -16.29 -13.71
N ILE A 289 15.13 -15.86 -14.53
CA ILE A 289 15.27 -15.75 -15.97
C ILE A 289 15.66 -14.32 -16.30
N THR A 290 16.85 -14.12 -16.88
CA THR A 290 17.31 -12.81 -17.34
C THR A 290 17.06 -12.71 -18.84
N PRO A 291 16.18 -11.80 -19.30
CA PRO A 291 15.95 -11.58 -20.72
C PRO A 291 17.22 -11.10 -21.43
N SER A 292 17.39 -11.47 -22.71
CA SER A 292 18.40 -10.91 -23.58
C SER A 292 18.14 -9.42 -23.82
N GLN A 293 19.14 -8.70 -24.36
CA GLN A 293 19.00 -7.27 -24.67
C GLN A 293 17.83 -6.99 -25.64
N ASN A 294 17.63 -7.85 -26.64
CA ASN A 294 16.55 -7.68 -27.61
C ASN A 294 15.18 -7.86 -26.93
N GLN A 295 15.04 -8.88 -26.07
CA GLN A 295 13.82 -9.08 -25.29
C GLN A 295 13.58 -7.93 -24.31
N MET A 296 14.63 -7.41 -23.66
CA MET A 296 14.51 -6.23 -22.77
C MET A 296 14.02 -5.00 -23.55
N ASN A 297 14.51 -4.77 -24.77
CA ASN A 297 14.05 -3.65 -25.61
C ASN A 297 12.56 -3.81 -25.98
N GLU A 298 12.11 -5.04 -26.27
CA GLU A 298 10.70 -5.35 -26.52
C GLU A 298 9.84 -5.10 -25.28
N TRP A 299 10.27 -5.58 -24.11
CA TRP A 299 9.62 -5.30 -22.82
C TRP A 299 9.46 -3.80 -22.58
N MET A 300 10.54 -3.02 -22.77
CA MET A 300 10.52 -1.56 -22.57
C MET A 300 9.58 -0.85 -23.54
N ALA A 301 9.57 -1.25 -24.82
CA ALA A 301 8.66 -0.68 -25.81
C ALA A 301 7.18 -0.95 -25.47
N THR A 302 6.87 -2.19 -25.06
CA THR A 302 5.51 -2.57 -24.66
C THR A 302 5.09 -1.84 -23.38
N ALA A 303 5.98 -1.72 -22.41
CA ALA A 303 5.74 -0.98 -21.17
C ALA A 303 5.48 0.52 -21.40
N ALA A 304 6.24 1.13 -22.33
CA ALA A 304 6.05 2.52 -22.73
C ALA A 304 4.67 2.74 -23.37
N LYS A 305 4.26 1.81 -24.26
CA LYS A 305 2.92 1.81 -24.85
C LYS A 305 1.82 1.68 -23.79
N ALA A 306 1.96 0.73 -22.87
CA ALA A 306 1.01 0.55 -21.76
C ALA A 306 0.89 1.81 -20.90
N SER A 307 2.00 2.49 -20.58
CA SER A 307 1.97 3.75 -19.84
C SER A 307 1.25 4.87 -20.61
N GLN A 308 1.42 4.94 -21.95
CA GLN A 308 0.70 5.90 -22.78
C GLN A 308 -0.80 5.60 -22.83
N GLU A 309 -1.18 4.34 -22.95
CA GLU A 309 -2.60 3.92 -22.92
C GLU A 309 -3.26 4.26 -21.58
N MET A 310 -2.56 4.15 -20.45
CA MET A 310 -3.05 4.61 -19.13
C MET A 310 -3.30 6.12 -19.12
N ILE A 311 -2.44 6.91 -19.77
CA ILE A 311 -2.61 8.37 -19.87
C ILE A 311 -3.80 8.69 -20.78
N ASP A 312 -3.91 8.05 -21.93
CA ASP A 312 -4.98 8.28 -22.91
C ASP A 312 -6.36 7.88 -22.36
N ALA A 313 -6.40 6.88 -21.47
CA ALA A 313 -7.61 6.44 -20.76
C ALA A 313 -7.95 7.28 -19.51
N GLU A 314 -7.13 8.30 -19.19
CA GLU A 314 -7.24 9.14 -17.97
C GLU A 314 -7.08 8.34 -16.65
N ASP A 315 -6.63 7.09 -16.71
CA ASP A 315 -6.29 6.28 -15.53
C ASP A 315 -5.00 6.76 -14.85
N LEU A 316 -4.15 7.49 -15.60
CA LEU A 316 -2.94 8.16 -15.12
C LEU A 316 -2.92 9.62 -15.60
N PRO A 317 -3.02 10.62 -14.71
CA PRO A 317 -2.96 12.02 -15.10
C PRO A 317 -1.63 12.38 -15.76
N LYS A 318 -1.70 13.04 -16.93
CA LYS A 318 -0.54 13.31 -17.78
C LYS A 318 0.52 14.17 -17.08
N GLU A 319 0.11 15.29 -16.47
CA GLU A 319 1.04 16.24 -15.85
C GLU A 319 1.94 15.60 -14.78
N PRO A 320 1.42 14.88 -13.74
CA PRO A 320 2.28 14.20 -12.78
C PRO A 320 3.10 13.05 -13.39
N ALA A 321 2.61 12.37 -14.44
CA ALA A 321 3.38 11.36 -15.16
C ALA A 321 4.59 11.96 -15.90
N ASP A 322 4.40 13.11 -16.56
CA ASP A 322 5.46 13.88 -17.21
C ASP A 322 6.49 14.36 -16.17
N LYS A 323 6.04 14.82 -15.00
CA LYS A 323 6.93 15.23 -13.91
C LYS A 323 7.79 14.08 -13.40
N VAL A 324 7.22 12.89 -13.21
CA VAL A 324 8.00 11.68 -12.87
C VAL A 324 9.05 11.39 -13.95
N THR A 325 8.68 11.51 -15.23
CA THR A 325 9.61 11.30 -16.35
C THR A 325 10.77 12.28 -16.30
N ALA A 326 10.49 13.57 -16.12
CA ALA A 326 11.51 14.62 -16.03
C ALA A 326 12.46 14.41 -14.83
N LEU A 327 11.92 14.03 -13.67
CA LEU A 327 12.74 13.71 -12.49
C LEU A 327 13.66 12.52 -12.73
N LEU A 328 13.19 11.47 -13.38
CA LEU A 328 14.01 10.31 -13.74
C LEU A 328 15.11 10.66 -14.75
N GLU A 329 14.80 11.49 -15.75
CA GLU A 329 15.80 11.97 -16.69
C GLU A 329 16.88 12.81 -16.00
N GLN A 330 16.48 13.69 -15.09
CA GLN A 330 17.41 14.48 -14.28
C GLN A 330 18.30 13.59 -13.43
N TYR A 331 17.72 12.61 -12.71
CA TYR A 331 18.47 11.65 -11.89
C TYR A 331 19.50 10.89 -12.73
N ARG A 332 19.08 10.31 -13.87
CA ARG A 332 19.93 9.50 -14.77
C ARG A 332 21.05 10.29 -15.45
N LYS A 333 20.88 11.60 -15.64
CA LYS A 333 21.95 12.48 -16.20
C LYS A 333 23.03 12.80 -15.17
N ASN A 334 22.72 12.66 -13.88
CA ASN A 334 23.63 13.00 -12.78
C ASN A 334 24.36 11.77 -12.21
N GLN A 335 24.15 10.57 -12.81
CA GLN A 335 24.86 9.32 -12.49
C GLN A 335 25.98 9.05 -13.51
#